data_86b8a67e54c1eb5aaa2545c0c7736804
#
_entry.id   86b8a67e54c1eb5aaa2545c0c7736804
#
_cell.length_a   1.000
_cell.length_b   1.000
_cell.length_c   1.000
_cell.angle_alpha   90.00
_cell.angle_beta   90.00
_cell.angle_gamma   90.00
#
_symmetry.space_group_name_H-M   'P 1'
#
loop_
_entity.id
_entity.type
_entity.pdbx_description
1 polymer ?
#
loop_
_entity_poly.entity_id
_entity_poly.type
_entity_poly.pdbx_seq_one_letter_code
_entity_poly.pdbx_strand_id
1 'polypeptide(L)'
;NNRLTVVIDNRLDYHTLPSGRIVNGNDLFVYDQLGKYAVSGDKDRFPKEKQIINHDFYNYTGIHRSVLIYSLPEKHIDDIVIRTVVNGDYHAVSAELKGDGTDAVYTVTDENDEIVSSGRTGGIYIKDPHLWQVGKSYLYTLTVRTATDCYREKFGIRKISFDDRSLYVNDEPVYLKGFGMHEDFPVIGKGNNSAVNIRDFELLKWINANCFRTSHYPYAEEIMDLADEYGMLVVDEVPAVGCNNWPDYTYGKDRLD
;
A
#
# COMPACT_ATOMS: atom_id res chain seq x y z
N ASN A 1 7.78 -30.48 16.79
CA ASN A 1 6.74 -29.51 17.10
C ASN A 1 7.36 -28.11 17.08
N ASN A 2 6.96 -27.29 16.11
CA ASN A 2 7.39 -25.89 16.05
C ASN A 2 6.29 -25.03 16.69
N ARG A 3 6.69 -24.01 17.43
CA ARG A 3 5.78 -23.06 18.07
C ARG A 3 6.19 -21.65 17.67
N LEU A 4 5.27 -20.91 17.10
CA LEU A 4 5.42 -19.48 16.83
C LEU A 4 4.64 -18.71 17.92
N THR A 5 5.28 -17.71 18.51
CA THR A 5 4.65 -16.78 19.45
C THR A 5 4.80 -15.37 18.89
N VAL A 6 3.69 -14.67 18.73
CA VAL A 6 3.66 -13.28 18.28
C VAL A 6 3.22 -12.40 19.44
N VAL A 7 4.03 -11.40 19.77
CA VAL A 7 3.69 -10.40 20.79
C VAL A 7 3.42 -9.08 20.07
N ILE A 8 2.26 -8.50 20.34
CA ILE A 8 1.81 -7.26 19.71
C ILE A 8 1.64 -6.21 20.79
N ASP A 9 2.20 -5.03 20.54
CA ASP A 9 2.06 -3.85 21.38
C ASP A 9 1.63 -2.67 20.52
N ASN A 10 0.43 -2.14 20.77
CA ASN A 10 -0.12 -0.98 20.04
C ASN A 10 -0.03 0.33 20.83
N ARG A 11 0.78 0.36 21.89
CA ARG A 11 1.05 1.60 22.59
C ARG A 11 1.82 2.55 21.71
N LEU A 12 1.35 3.79 21.64
CA LEU A 12 1.95 4.83 20.85
C LEU A 12 2.67 5.82 21.77
N ASP A 13 3.82 6.25 21.33
CA ASP A 13 4.61 7.28 22.00
C ASP A 13 5.15 8.28 20.95
N TYR A 14 6.08 9.12 21.34
CA TYR A 14 6.72 10.09 20.44
C TYR A 14 7.66 9.45 19.41
N HIS A 15 8.00 8.15 19.58
CA HIS A 15 8.89 7.40 18.70
C HIS A 15 8.14 6.48 17.73
N THR A 16 6.82 6.41 17.84
CA THR A 16 6.00 5.60 16.95
C THR A 16 5.40 6.42 15.80
N LEU A 17 5.04 5.76 14.70
CA LEU A 17 4.23 6.32 13.63
C LEU A 17 2.97 5.45 13.46
N PRO A 18 1.79 6.04 13.64
CA PRO A 18 1.50 7.40 14.09
C PRO A 18 1.97 7.64 15.53
N SER A 19 2.16 8.91 15.88
CA SER A 19 2.63 9.28 17.21
C SER A 19 1.49 9.34 18.23
N GLY A 20 1.83 9.17 19.50
CA GLY A 20 0.94 9.30 20.63
C GLY A 20 1.70 9.55 21.92
N ARG A 21 1.02 9.55 23.04
CA ARG A 21 1.62 9.63 24.38
C ARG A 21 0.78 8.93 25.42
N ILE A 22 1.44 8.46 26.46
CA ILE A 22 0.76 7.93 27.65
C ILE A 22 0.77 9.02 28.72
N VAL A 23 -0.37 9.32 29.27
CA VAL A 23 -0.53 10.29 30.37
C VAL A 23 -1.08 9.59 31.61
N ASN A 24 -0.63 10.02 32.79
CA ASN A 24 -1.16 9.54 34.04
C ASN A 24 -2.59 10.07 34.24
N GLY A 25 -3.48 9.25 34.72
CA GLY A 25 -4.92 9.57 34.89
C GLY A 25 -5.23 10.74 35.84
N ASN A 26 -4.20 11.27 36.52
CA ASN A 26 -4.32 12.48 37.35
C ASN A 26 -4.14 13.78 36.54
N ASP A 27 -3.57 13.70 35.31
CA ASP A 27 -3.42 14.86 34.42
C ASP A 27 -4.67 14.99 33.54
N LEU A 28 -5.77 15.40 34.15
CA LEU A 28 -7.13 15.47 33.60
C LEU A 28 -7.35 16.58 32.54
N PHE A 29 -6.30 17.04 31.86
CA PHE A 29 -6.47 17.94 30.72
C PHE A 29 -6.18 17.21 29.42
N VAL A 30 -7.24 16.66 28.85
CA VAL A 30 -7.19 16.15 27.46
C VAL A 30 -7.33 17.35 26.52
N TYR A 31 -6.26 17.72 25.84
CA TYR A 31 -6.34 18.55 24.64
C TYR A 31 -6.67 17.63 23.49
N ASP A 32 -7.89 17.64 23.06
CA ASP A 32 -8.24 17.12 21.74
C ASP A 32 -8.19 18.26 20.71
N GLN A 33 -8.27 17.93 19.43
CA GLN A 33 -8.30 18.91 18.33
C GLN A 33 -9.49 19.87 18.39
N LEU A 34 -10.48 19.57 19.22
CA LEU A 34 -11.73 20.32 19.39
C LEU A 34 -11.77 21.21 20.67
N GLY A 35 -10.71 21.22 21.48
CA GLY A 35 -10.61 22.07 22.67
C GLY A 35 -10.62 21.33 24.00
N LYS A 36 -10.58 22.08 25.09
CA LYS A 36 -10.54 21.56 26.46
C LYS A 36 -11.81 20.84 26.85
N TYR A 37 -11.73 19.54 27.12
CA TYR A 37 -12.76 18.85 27.90
C TYR A 37 -12.29 18.63 29.35
N ALA A 38 -12.92 19.30 30.29
CA ALA A 38 -12.79 18.98 31.71
C ALA A 38 -13.70 17.78 32.01
N VAL A 39 -13.13 16.63 32.28
CA VAL A 39 -13.90 15.51 32.84
C VAL A 39 -13.93 15.67 34.33
N SER A 40 -15.01 16.23 34.84
CA SER A 40 -15.34 16.17 36.28
C SER A 40 -16.01 14.82 36.56
N GLY A 41 -15.34 13.93 37.27
CA GLY A 41 -15.88 12.61 37.64
C GLY A 41 -14.96 11.84 38.58
N ASP A 42 -15.51 10.82 39.16
CA ASP A 42 -14.88 9.92 40.12
C ASP A 42 -13.52 9.44 39.64
N LYS A 43 -12.45 9.84 40.32
CA LYS A 43 -11.05 9.54 39.98
C LYS A 43 -10.74 8.04 39.93
N ASP A 44 -11.53 7.23 40.60
CA ASP A 44 -11.36 5.78 40.68
C ASP A 44 -11.98 5.03 39.47
N ARG A 45 -12.70 5.75 38.62
CA ARG A 45 -13.38 5.22 37.43
C ARG A 45 -12.49 5.19 36.17
N PHE A 46 -11.35 5.87 36.16
CA PHE A 46 -10.48 5.98 34.99
C PHE A 46 -9.22 5.14 35.19
N PRO A 47 -8.71 4.51 34.13
CA PRO A 47 -7.44 3.81 34.21
C PRO A 47 -6.34 4.77 34.66
N LYS A 48 -5.40 4.27 35.47
CA LYS A 48 -4.27 5.04 36.01
C LYS A 48 -3.41 5.65 34.87
N GLU A 49 -3.42 5.01 33.70
CA GLU A 49 -2.73 5.47 32.50
C GLU A 49 -3.74 5.52 31.35
N LYS A 50 -3.68 6.59 30.56
CA LYS A 50 -4.48 6.78 29.36
C LYS A 50 -3.58 7.08 28.19
N GLN A 51 -3.79 6.36 27.09
CA GLN A 51 -3.17 6.68 25.84
C GLN A 51 -3.92 7.82 25.14
N ILE A 52 -3.19 8.86 24.79
CA ILE A 52 -3.65 9.94 23.93
C ILE A 52 -3.10 9.68 22.53
N ILE A 53 -3.98 9.54 21.57
CA ILE A 53 -3.65 9.42 20.15
C ILE A 53 -3.75 10.81 19.50
N ASN A 54 -2.98 11.02 18.44
CA ASN A 54 -2.90 12.31 17.74
C ASN A 54 -3.45 12.24 16.33
N HIS A 55 -4.23 11.20 16.05
CA HIS A 55 -4.83 10.91 14.76
C HIS A 55 -6.32 10.60 14.93
N ASP A 56 -7.05 10.61 13.86
CA ASP A 56 -8.51 10.52 13.79
C ASP A 56 -9.03 9.13 13.36
N PHE A 57 -8.19 8.10 13.43
CA PHE A 57 -8.58 6.72 13.17
C PHE A 57 -8.34 5.82 14.39
N TYR A 58 -8.96 4.65 14.41
CA TYR A 58 -8.85 3.71 15.52
C TYR A 58 -7.46 3.06 15.57
N ASN A 59 -6.86 3.06 16.77
CA ASN A 59 -5.60 2.36 17.02
C ASN A 59 -5.87 0.90 17.36
N TYR A 60 -6.17 0.10 16.35
CA TYR A 60 -6.39 -1.33 16.51
C TYR A 60 -5.12 -2.06 16.95
N THR A 61 -5.32 -3.20 17.58
CA THR A 61 -4.27 -4.16 17.92
C THR A 61 -4.57 -5.50 17.29
N GLY A 62 -3.55 -6.31 17.13
CA GLY A 62 -3.70 -7.64 16.54
C GLY A 62 -3.08 -7.75 15.15
N ILE A 63 -3.26 -8.91 14.54
CA ILE A 63 -2.85 -9.20 13.17
C ILE A 63 -4.04 -8.94 12.27
N HIS A 64 -3.93 -7.95 11.39
CA HIS A 64 -5.03 -7.50 10.54
C HIS A 64 -4.83 -7.79 9.04
N ARG A 65 -3.64 -8.22 8.64
CA ARG A 65 -3.31 -8.64 7.27
C ARG A 65 -2.99 -10.13 7.20
N SER A 66 -2.92 -10.65 5.99
CA SER A 66 -2.61 -12.07 5.75
C SER A 66 -1.31 -12.50 6.40
N VAL A 67 -1.29 -13.71 6.97
CA VAL A 67 -0.08 -14.36 7.50
C VAL A 67 0.20 -15.60 6.68
N LEU A 68 1.37 -15.63 6.07
CA LEU A 68 1.80 -16.72 5.22
C LEU A 68 2.98 -17.45 5.85
N ILE A 69 2.98 -18.77 5.75
CA ILE A 69 4.13 -19.62 6.07
C ILE A 69 4.50 -20.35 4.79
N TYR A 70 5.71 -20.12 4.31
CA TYR A 70 6.21 -20.76 3.10
C TYR A 70 7.63 -21.25 3.30
N SER A 71 8.06 -22.18 2.46
CA SER A 71 9.43 -22.63 2.39
C SER A 71 10.04 -22.20 1.06
N LEU A 72 11.28 -21.77 1.11
CA LEU A 72 12.06 -21.40 -0.07
C LEU A 72 13.15 -22.44 -0.33
N PRO A 73 13.49 -22.71 -1.59
CA PRO A 73 14.69 -23.44 -1.92
C PRO A 73 15.92 -22.63 -1.50
N GLU A 74 17.09 -23.30 -1.34
CA GLU A 74 18.35 -22.61 -0.98
C GLU A 74 18.69 -21.50 -1.99
N LYS A 75 18.46 -21.77 -3.28
CA LYS A 75 18.57 -20.80 -4.34
C LYS A 75 17.17 -20.37 -4.77
N HIS A 76 16.81 -19.15 -4.46
CA HIS A 76 15.47 -18.60 -4.70
C HIS A 76 15.53 -17.15 -5.18
N ILE A 77 14.41 -16.69 -5.70
CA ILE A 77 14.17 -15.30 -6.07
C ILE A 77 13.62 -14.58 -4.85
N ASP A 78 14.32 -13.53 -4.39
CA ASP A 78 13.87 -12.74 -3.26
C ASP A 78 12.77 -11.74 -3.67
N ASP A 79 12.96 -11.10 -4.84
CA ASP A 79 12.07 -10.04 -5.29
C ASP A 79 12.32 -9.74 -6.79
N ILE A 80 11.35 -9.10 -7.44
CA ILE A 80 11.47 -8.60 -8.81
C ILE A 80 10.96 -7.17 -8.87
N VAL A 81 11.82 -6.24 -9.26
CA VAL A 81 11.45 -4.85 -9.49
C VAL A 81 11.16 -4.62 -10.97
N ILE A 82 9.90 -4.35 -11.30
CA ILE A 82 9.46 -4.10 -12.67
C ILE A 82 9.40 -2.59 -12.93
N ARG A 83 10.04 -2.13 -14.00
CA ARG A 83 9.93 -0.76 -14.49
C ARG A 83 9.53 -0.76 -15.95
N THR A 84 8.57 0.09 -16.30
CA THR A 84 8.11 0.25 -17.68
C THR A 84 8.56 1.58 -18.25
N VAL A 85 8.98 1.58 -19.51
CA VAL A 85 9.37 2.78 -20.26
C VAL A 85 8.51 2.84 -21.52
N VAL A 86 7.79 3.96 -21.66
CA VAL A 86 6.99 4.28 -22.85
C VAL A 86 7.58 5.53 -23.46
N ASN A 87 8.14 5.42 -24.68
CA ASN A 87 8.74 6.55 -25.39
C ASN A 87 8.46 6.43 -26.91
N GLY A 88 7.41 7.12 -27.37
CA GLY A 88 6.92 6.97 -28.73
C GLY A 88 6.54 5.52 -29.04
N ASP A 89 7.06 4.97 -30.14
CA ASP A 89 6.82 3.58 -30.53
C ASP A 89 7.69 2.56 -29.76
N TYR A 90 8.54 3.03 -28.85
CA TYR A 90 9.41 2.17 -28.06
C TYR A 90 8.81 1.90 -26.68
N HIS A 91 8.54 0.64 -26.42
CA HIS A 91 8.00 0.17 -25.14
C HIS A 91 8.91 -0.92 -24.58
N ALA A 92 9.58 -0.61 -23.48
CA ALA A 92 10.45 -1.54 -22.78
C ALA A 92 9.97 -1.82 -21.37
N VAL A 93 10.19 -3.04 -20.95
CA VAL A 93 10.02 -3.47 -19.55
C VAL A 93 11.40 -3.89 -19.05
N SER A 94 11.79 -3.38 -17.91
CA SER A 94 12.99 -3.78 -17.20
C SER A 94 12.56 -4.53 -15.93
N ALA A 95 12.98 -5.77 -15.81
CA ALA A 95 12.78 -6.60 -14.63
C ALA A 95 14.13 -6.81 -13.94
N GLU A 96 14.34 -6.16 -12.81
CA GLU A 96 15.51 -6.33 -11.96
C GLU A 96 15.21 -7.42 -10.93
N LEU A 97 15.94 -8.53 -11.03
CA LEU A 97 15.79 -9.65 -10.11
C LEU A 97 16.74 -9.47 -8.92
N LYS A 98 16.20 -9.68 -7.70
CA LYS A 98 16.97 -9.80 -6.47
C LYS A 98 16.99 -11.26 -6.03
N GLY A 99 18.08 -11.71 -5.44
CA GLY A 99 18.31 -13.11 -5.08
C GLY A 99 19.09 -13.90 -6.14
N ASP A 100 18.90 -15.23 -6.20
CA ASP A 100 19.61 -16.10 -7.16
C ASP A 100 18.86 -16.13 -8.51
N GLY A 101 19.40 -15.38 -9.48
CA GLY A 101 18.90 -15.30 -10.84
C GLY A 101 19.65 -16.21 -11.84
N THR A 102 20.46 -17.16 -11.38
CA THR A 102 21.21 -18.04 -12.26
C THR A 102 20.27 -18.79 -13.21
N ASP A 103 20.54 -18.71 -14.51
CA ASP A 103 19.75 -19.30 -15.59
C ASP A 103 18.27 -18.86 -15.64
N ALA A 104 17.94 -17.67 -15.11
CA ALA A 104 16.59 -17.14 -15.14
C ALA A 104 16.05 -17.01 -16.57
N VAL A 105 14.82 -17.42 -16.76
CA VAL A 105 14.04 -17.21 -17.98
C VAL A 105 12.87 -16.30 -17.64
N TYR A 106 12.76 -15.21 -18.36
CA TYR A 106 11.70 -14.21 -18.22
C TYR A 106 10.68 -14.45 -19.33
N THR A 107 9.41 -14.59 -18.95
CA THR A 107 8.31 -14.76 -19.90
C THR A 107 7.21 -13.78 -19.55
N VAL A 108 6.75 -13.00 -20.51
CA VAL A 108 5.60 -12.12 -20.35
C VAL A 108 4.44 -12.70 -21.13
N THR A 109 3.31 -12.83 -20.45
CA THR A 109 2.03 -13.20 -21.07
C THR A 109 1.03 -12.05 -20.98
N ASP A 110 0.11 -12.03 -21.92
CA ASP A 110 -1.04 -11.13 -21.93
C ASP A 110 -2.19 -11.66 -21.03
N GLU A 111 -3.35 -10.99 -21.07
CA GLU A 111 -4.54 -11.37 -20.31
C GLU A 111 -5.19 -12.68 -20.78
N ASN A 112 -4.81 -13.21 -21.95
CA ASN A 112 -5.27 -14.50 -22.49
C ASN A 112 -4.25 -15.61 -22.24
N ASP A 113 -3.21 -15.37 -21.43
CA ASP A 113 -2.07 -16.25 -21.19
C ASP A 113 -1.20 -16.52 -22.46
N GLU A 114 -1.33 -15.70 -23.50
CA GLU A 114 -0.50 -15.80 -24.69
C GLU A 114 0.88 -15.16 -24.45
N ILE A 115 1.95 -15.85 -24.86
CA ILE A 115 3.31 -15.33 -24.70
C ILE A 115 3.55 -14.18 -25.67
N VAL A 116 3.76 -12.99 -25.15
CA VAL A 116 4.09 -11.79 -25.93
C VAL A 116 5.58 -11.49 -25.97
N SER A 117 6.34 -11.99 -25.01
CA SER A 117 7.80 -11.88 -24.97
C SER A 117 8.42 -12.96 -24.12
N SER A 118 9.65 -13.42 -24.49
CA SER A 118 10.43 -14.32 -23.66
C SER A 118 11.92 -14.13 -23.90
N GLY A 119 12.73 -14.25 -22.85
CA GLY A 119 14.19 -14.05 -22.93
C GLY A 119 14.93 -14.50 -21.67
N ARG A 120 16.25 -14.35 -21.69
CA ARG A 120 17.16 -14.68 -20.56
C ARG A 120 17.71 -13.44 -19.85
N THR A 121 17.22 -12.27 -20.17
CA THR A 121 17.60 -11.01 -19.55
C THR A 121 16.37 -10.27 -19.08
N GLY A 122 16.50 -9.49 -18.01
CA GLY A 122 15.42 -8.64 -17.50
C GLY A 122 15.04 -7.47 -18.42
N GLY A 123 15.76 -7.25 -19.53
CA GLY A 123 15.36 -6.29 -20.56
C GLY A 123 14.37 -6.95 -21.54
N ILE A 124 13.12 -6.56 -21.48
CA ILE A 124 12.02 -7.18 -22.22
C ILE A 124 11.43 -6.13 -23.16
N TYR A 125 11.25 -6.49 -24.41
CA TYR A 125 10.57 -5.66 -25.40
C TYR A 125 9.20 -6.28 -25.72
N ILE A 126 8.16 -5.45 -25.67
CA ILE A 126 6.80 -5.83 -26.08
C ILE A 126 6.41 -4.93 -27.25
N LYS A 127 6.10 -5.54 -28.37
CA LYS A 127 5.69 -4.82 -29.57
C LYS A 127 4.23 -4.41 -29.47
N ASP A 128 3.94 -3.15 -29.76
CA ASP A 128 2.57 -2.58 -29.78
C ASP A 128 1.74 -2.96 -28.52
N PRO A 129 2.24 -2.68 -27.29
CA PRO A 129 1.57 -3.14 -26.09
C PRO A 129 0.26 -2.43 -25.85
N HIS A 130 -0.69 -3.14 -25.25
CA HIS A 130 -1.84 -2.52 -24.64
C HIS A 130 -1.40 -1.76 -23.38
N LEU A 131 -1.69 -0.47 -23.34
CA LEU A 131 -1.31 0.38 -22.22
C LEU A 131 -2.38 0.30 -21.11
N TRP A 132 -1.92 0.22 -19.88
CA TRP A 132 -2.78 0.42 -18.72
C TRP A 132 -3.28 1.87 -18.68
N GLN A 133 -4.57 2.05 -18.51
CA GLN A 133 -5.20 3.37 -18.46
C GLN A 133 -6.13 3.51 -17.27
N VAL A 134 -6.36 4.75 -16.84
CA VAL A 134 -7.31 5.06 -15.78
C VAL A 134 -8.72 4.61 -16.18
N GLY A 135 -9.31 3.74 -15.35
CA GLY A 135 -10.63 3.16 -15.58
C GLY A 135 -10.70 2.08 -16.70
N LYS A 136 -9.57 1.79 -17.33
CA LYS A 136 -9.43 0.74 -18.35
C LYS A 136 -8.06 0.08 -18.19
N SER A 137 -7.95 -0.75 -17.17
CA SER A 137 -6.72 -1.48 -16.90
C SER A 137 -6.43 -2.53 -17.98
N TYR A 138 -5.14 -2.74 -18.24
CA TYR A 138 -4.63 -3.89 -18.95
C TYR A 138 -3.37 -4.35 -18.25
N LEU A 139 -3.32 -5.61 -17.83
CA LEU A 139 -2.22 -6.16 -17.06
C LEU A 139 -1.57 -7.32 -17.80
N TYR A 140 -0.25 -7.27 -17.87
CA TYR A 140 0.59 -8.39 -18.28
C TYR A 140 1.01 -9.18 -17.04
N THR A 141 1.39 -10.44 -17.25
CA THR A 141 2.02 -11.26 -16.21
C THR A 141 3.46 -11.53 -16.59
N LEU A 142 4.40 -11.08 -15.76
CA LEU A 142 5.79 -11.50 -15.81
C LEU A 142 5.94 -12.79 -15.00
N THR A 143 6.49 -13.82 -15.63
CA THR A 143 6.94 -15.03 -14.96
C THR A 143 8.45 -15.12 -15.08
N VAL A 144 9.16 -15.16 -13.96
CA VAL A 144 10.59 -15.43 -13.92
C VAL A 144 10.81 -16.81 -13.34
N ARG A 145 11.47 -17.67 -14.10
CA ARG A 145 11.72 -19.06 -13.72
C ARG A 145 13.21 -19.35 -13.73
N THR A 146 13.70 -19.89 -12.63
CA THR A 146 15.03 -20.49 -12.50
C THR A 146 14.93 -22.02 -12.49
N ALA A 147 16.05 -22.71 -12.31
CA ALA A 147 16.03 -24.18 -12.14
C ALA A 147 15.29 -24.63 -10.87
N THR A 148 15.23 -23.80 -9.84
CA THR A 148 14.74 -24.15 -8.51
C THR A 148 13.52 -23.36 -8.06
N ASP A 149 13.22 -22.19 -8.70
CA ASP A 149 12.19 -21.29 -8.23
C ASP A 149 11.39 -20.66 -9.38
N CYS A 150 10.22 -20.10 -9.05
CA CYS A 150 9.34 -19.45 -10.01
C CYS A 150 8.59 -18.31 -9.34
N TYR A 151 8.81 -17.09 -9.82
CA TYR A 151 8.15 -15.89 -9.35
C TYR A 151 7.21 -15.33 -10.43
N ARG A 152 6.04 -14.86 -10.02
CA ARG A 152 5.04 -14.27 -10.92
C ARG A 152 4.58 -12.93 -10.38
N GLU A 153 4.48 -11.94 -11.27
CA GLU A 153 4.02 -10.61 -10.94
C GLU A 153 3.17 -10.03 -12.08
N LYS A 154 2.04 -9.40 -11.73
CA LYS A 154 1.23 -8.64 -12.70
C LYS A 154 1.75 -7.21 -12.81
N PHE A 155 1.70 -6.63 -13.99
CA PHE A 155 2.11 -5.25 -14.18
C PHE A 155 1.39 -4.59 -15.35
N GLY A 156 1.14 -3.29 -15.24
CA GLY A 156 0.64 -2.46 -16.33
C GLY A 156 1.75 -1.66 -17.00
N ILE A 157 1.68 -1.48 -18.30
CA ILE A 157 2.60 -0.59 -19.05
C ILE A 157 1.93 0.77 -19.14
N ARG A 158 2.54 1.78 -18.53
CA ARG A 158 2.03 3.15 -18.54
C ARG A 158 3.14 4.18 -18.47
N LYS A 159 2.86 5.37 -18.98
CA LYS A 159 3.68 6.57 -18.80
C LYS A 159 2.93 7.53 -17.88
N ILE A 160 3.59 7.95 -16.81
CA ILE A 160 3.06 8.99 -15.93
C ILE A 160 3.94 10.23 -16.12
N SER A 161 3.33 11.36 -16.35
CA SER A 161 3.99 12.65 -16.44
C SER A 161 3.12 13.75 -15.83
N PHE A 162 3.71 14.86 -15.49
CA PHE A 162 3.03 16.02 -14.93
C PHE A 162 3.70 17.31 -15.40
N ASP A 163 2.92 18.34 -15.44
CA ASP A 163 3.35 19.72 -15.61
C ASP A 163 2.78 20.59 -14.48
N ASP A 164 2.93 21.89 -14.56
CA ASP A 164 2.44 22.85 -13.55
C ASP A 164 0.91 22.85 -13.36
N ARG A 165 0.17 22.18 -14.22
CA ARG A 165 -1.30 22.24 -14.26
C ARG A 165 -1.99 20.89 -14.19
N SER A 166 -1.36 19.84 -14.67
CA SER A 166 -2.03 18.56 -14.92
C SER A 166 -1.14 17.36 -14.67
N LEU A 167 -1.78 16.28 -14.27
CA LEU A 167 -1.26 14.92 -14.30
C LEU A 167 -1.67 14.29 -15.64
N TYR A 168 -0.76 13.55 -16.25
CA TYR A 168 -1.00 12.81 -17.48
C TYR A 168 -0.71 11.33 -17.30
N VAL A 169 -1.58 10.51 -17.85
CA VAL A 169 -1.34 9.06 -18.00
C VAL A 169 -1.38 8.76 -19.50
N ASN A 170 -0.28 8.23 -20.05
CA ASN A 170 -0.10 7.97 -21.48
C ASN A 170 -0.37 9.23 -22.36
N ASP A 171 0.14 10.37 -21.90
CA ASP A 171 -0.01 11.68 -22.53
C ASP A 171 -1.47 12.26 -22.52
N GLU A 172 -2.41 11.55 -21.91
CA GLU A 172 -3.79 12.04 -21.72
C GLU A 172 -3.93 12.71 -20.34
N PRO A 173 -4.49 13.93 -20.26
CA PRO A 173 -4.67 14.60 -18.99
C PRO A 173 -5.70 13.89 -18.12
N VAL A 174 -5.40 13.74 -16.84
CA VAL A 174 -6.26 13.08 -15.86
C VAL A 174 -6.76 14.07 -14.83
N TYR A 175 -8.06 14.17 -14.70
CA TYR A 175 -8.70 14.84 -13.59
C TYR A 175 -9.05 13.83 -12.50
N LEU A 176 -8.43 13.98 -11.31
CA LEU A 176 -8.62 13.06 -10.20
C LEU A 176 -10.01 13.24 -9.57
N LYS A 177 -10.78 12.16 -9.50
CA LYS A 177 -12.11 12.10 -8.88
C LYS A 177 -12.10 10.97 -7.87
N GLY A 178 -12.11 11.32 -6.58
CA GLY A 178 -12.03 10.32 -5.52
C GLY A 178 -12.11 10.95 -4.14
N PHE A 179 -11.84 10.14 -3.14
CA PHE A 179 -11.85 10.54 -1.74
C PHE A 179 -10.89 9.68 -0.91
N GLY A 180 -10.68 10.06 0.37
CA GLY A 180 -9.92 9.25 1.33
C GLY A 180 -10.72 8.01 1.73
N MET A 181 -10.05 6.87 1.75
CA MET A 181 -10.59 5.61 2.28
C MET A 181 -10.00 5.32 3.66
N HIS A 182 -10.54 4.31 4.34
CA HIS A 182 -9.95 3.67 5.50
C HIS A 182 -10.06 2.15 5.36
N GLU A 183 -9.03 1.41 5.80
CA GLU A 183 -9.11 -0.05 5.98
C GLU A 183 -9.85 -0.38 7.28
N ASP A 184 -11.08 0.09 7.41
CA ASP A 184 -11.87 -0.02 8.63
C ASP A 184 -13.32 -0.36 8.27
N PHE A 185 -13.77 -1.53 8.71
CA PHE A 185 -15.04 -2.10 8.29
C PHE A 185 -15.95 -2.38 9.49
N PRO A 186 -17.26 -2.21 9.34
CA PRO A 186 -18.20 -2.63 10.36
C PRO A 186 -17.98 -4.09 10.76
N VAL A 187 -18.01 -4.37 12.07
CA VAL A 187 -17.87 -5.69 12.70
C VAL A 187 -16.45 -6.24 12.74
N ILE A 188 -15.67 -6.12 11.67
CA ILE A 188 -14.32 -6.73 11.58
C ILE A 188 -13.19 -5.73 11.86
N GLY A 189 -13.50 -4.44 12.03
CA GLY A 189 -12.49 -3.39 12.23
C GLY A 189 -11.49 -3.34 11.08
N LYS A 190 -10.20 -3.32 11.38
CA LYS A 190 -9.12 -3.27 10.38
C LYS A 190 -8.75 -4.66 9.78
N GLY A 191 -9.56 -5.68 10.02
CA GLY A 191 -9.31 -7.00 9.44
C GLY A 191 -9.43 -6.99 7.92
N ASN A 192 -8.36 -7.40 7.20
CA ASN A 192 -8.39 -7.48 5.75
C ASN A 192 -9.40 -8.53 5.27
N ASN A 193 -10.26 -8.15 4.32
CA ASN A 193 -11.30 -9.02 3.76
C ASN A 193 -11.50 -8.74 2.27
N SER A 194 -11.13 -9.69 1.44
CA SER A 194 -11.17 -9.55 -0.02
C SER A 194 -12.56 -9.23 -0.57
N ALA A 195 -13.62 -9.82 -0.01
CA ALA A 195 -14.98 -9.56 -0.47
C ALA A 195 -15.43 -8.11 -0.20
N VAL A 196 -15.01 -7.56 0.95
CA VAL A 196 -15.29 -6.16 1.28
C VAL A 196 -14.46 -5.23 0.42
N ASN A 197 -13.19 -5.54 0.20
CA ASN A 197 -12.31 -4.77 -0.68
C ASN A 197 -12.89 -4.67 -2.10
N ILE A 198 -13.29 -5.81 -2.69
CA ILE A 198 -13.91 -5.85 -4.02
C ILE A 198 -15.20 -5.01 -4.04
N ARG A 199 -16.05 -5.13 -3.01
CA ARG A 199 -17.26 -4.30 -2.91
C ARG A 199 -16.95 -2.81 -2.92
N ASP A 200 -15.93 -2.39 -2.20
CA ASP A 200 -15.55 -0.98 -2.12
C ASP A 200 -15.01 -0.46 -3.46
N PHE A 201 -14.23 -1.27 -4.20
CA PHE A 201 -13.81 -0.94 -5.56
C PHE A 201 -14.99 -0.90 -6.56
N GLU A 202 -15.96 -1.80 -6.45
CA GLU A 202 -17.19 -1.73 -7.25
C GLU A 202 -18.00 -0.45 -6.94
N LEU A 203 -18.05 -0.02 -5.68
CA LEU A 203 -18.69 1.24 -5.31
C LEU A 203 -17.92 2.46 -5.85
N LEU A 204 -16.58 2.47 -5.79
CA LEU A 204 -15.76 3.50 -6.41
C LEU A 204 -16.05 3.61 -7.91
N LYS A 205 -16.09 2.48 -8.60
CA LYS A 205 -16.43 2.41 -10.02
C LYS A 205 -17.84 2.91 -10.30
N TRP A 206 -18.82 2.49 -9.48
CA TRP A 206 -20.23 2.90 -9.61
C TRP A 206 -20.41 4.42 -9.51
N ILE A 207 -19.69 5.11 -8.62
CA ILE A 207 -19.72 6.57 -8.51
C ILE A 207 -18.80 7.28 -9.51
N ASN A 208 -18.17 6.54 -10.43
CA ASN A 208 -17.23 7.06 -11.40
C ASN A 208 -15.99 7.74 -10.77
N ALA A 209 -15.52 7.24 -9.63
CA ALA A 209 -14.22 7.58 -9.09
C ALA A 209 -13.10 6.94 -9.93
N ASN A 210 -11.95 7.61 -10.00
CA ASN A 210 -10.77 7.11 -10.70
C ASN A 210 -9.51 7.14 -9.83
N CYS A 211 -9.65 7.55 -8.58
CA CYS A 211 -8.58 7.54 -7.60
C CYS A 211 -9.15 7.42 -6.18
N PHE A 212 -8.27 7.05 -5.26
CA PHE A 212 -8.50 7.15 -3.82
C PHE A 212 -7.20 7.51 -3.10
N ARG A 213 -7.34 7.95 -1.86
CA ARG A 213 -6.21 8.23 -0.97
C ARG A 213 -6.22 7.24 0.18
N THR A 214 -5.06 6.67 0.49
CA THR A 214 -4.88 5.74 1.60
C THR A 214 -4.80 6.48 2.94
N SER A 215 -5.92 7.04 3.37
CA SER A 215 -5.98 7.80 4.64
C SER A 215 -5.82 6.85 5.83
N HIS A 216 -4.88 7.00 6.67
CA HIS A 216 -3.71 7.88 6.77
C HIS A 216 -2.47 7.00 6.99
N TYR A 217 -2.35 5.89 6.26
CA TYR A 217 -1.33 4.85 6.43
C TYR A 217 -1.25 3.98 5.17
N PRO A 218 -0.14 3.25 4.96
CA PRO A 218 -0.04 2.32 3.84
C PRO A 218 -1.09 1.21 3.95
N TYR A 219 -1.80 0.95 2.84
CA TYR A 219 -2.82 -0.09 2.78
C TYR A 219 -2.22 -1.47 2.45
N ALA A 220 -3.04 -2.50 2.56
CA ALA A 220 -2.65 -3.87 2.23
C ALA A 220 -2.29 -3.99 0.74
N GLU A 221 -1.37 -4.91 0.41
CA GLU A 221 -0.95 -5.17 -0.98
C GLU A 221 -2.14 -5.54 -1.86
N GLU A 222 -3.09 -6.32 -1.34
CA GLU A 222 -4.31 -6.71 -2.03
C GLU A 222 -5.18 -5.52 -2.49
N ILE A 223 -5.08 -4.38 -1.80
CA ILE A 223 -5.75 -3.13 -2.21
C ILE A 223 -5.01 -2.50 -3.40
N MET A 224 -3.67 -2.58 -3.42
CA MET A 224 -2.86 -2.07 -4.53
C MET A 224 -3.07 -2.92 -5.79
N ASP A 225 -3.16 -4.25 -5.64
CA ASP A 225 -3.50 -5.17 -6.74
C ASP A 225 -4.87 -4.82 -7.34
N LEU A 226 -5.87 -4.58 -6.50
CA LEU A 226 -7.18 -4.15 -6.96
C LEU A 226 -7.13 -2.78 -7.65
N ALA A 227 -6.31 -1.84 -7.17
CA ALA A 227 -6.14 -0.55 -7.84
C ALA A 227 -5.59 -0.72 -9.25
N ASP A 228 -4.61 -1.58 -9.45
CA ASP A 228 -4.08 -1.93 -10.77
C ASP A 228 -5.16 -2.62 -11.64
N GLU A 229 -5.92 -3.58 -11.09
CA GLU A 229 -6.97 -4.31 -11.79
C GLU A 229 -8.17 -3.43 -12.19
N TYR A 230 -8.54 -2.47 -11.36
CA TYR A 230 -9.65 -1.55 -11.63
C TYR A 230 -9.24 -0.28 -12.41
N GLY A 231 -7.95 -0.08 -12.65
CA GLY A 231 -7.45 1.13 -13.29
C GLY A 231 -7.60 2.37 -12.42
N MET A 232 -7.37 2.24 -11.12
CA MET A 232 -7.47 3.33 -10.15
C MET A 232 -6.10 3.90 -9.82
N LEU A 233 -6.01 5.23 -9.72
CA LEU A 233 -4.83 5.91 -9.20
C LEU A 233 -4.89 5.95 -7.68
N VAL A 234 -3.74 5.89 -7.04
CA VAL A 234 -3.62 5.90 -5.57
C VAL A 234 -2.77 7.10 -5.15
N VAL A 235 -3.28 7.86 -4.17
CA VAL A 235 -2.49 8.81 -3.40
C VAL A 235 -2.11 8.10 -2.11
N ASP A 236 -0.93 7.49 -2.10
CA ASP A 236 -0.47 6.69 -0.97
C ASP A 236 0.13 7.55 0.14
N GLU A 237 -0.09 7.13 1.39
CA GLU A 237 0.34 7.87 2.58
C GLU A 237 1.14 7.01 3.54
N VAL A 238 2.12 7.64 4.19
CA VAL A 238 2.78 7.09 5.38
C VAL A 238 1.98 7.48 6.64
N PRO A 239 2.08 6.73 7.76
CA PRO A 239 1.26 6.97 8.96
C PRO A 239 1.78 8.17 9.78
N ALA A 240 2.00 9.31 9.12
CA ALA A 240 2.56 10.54 9.72
C ALA A 240 1.49 11.58 10.11
N VAL A 241 0.21 11.19 10.14
CA VAL A 241 -0.89 12.08 10.51
C VAL A 241 -0.71 12.63 11.94
N GLY A 242 -0.98 13.92 12.13
CA GLY A 242 -0.86 14.59 13.42
C GLY A 242 0.57 14.92 13.87
N CYS A 243 1.58 14.58 13.10
CA CYS A 243 2.99 14.89 13.44
C CYS A 243 3.28 16.38 13.48
N ASN A 244 2.52 17.21 12.79
CA ASN A 244 2.72 18.68 12.73
C ASN A 244 2.40 19.42 14.05
N ASN A 245 1.71 18.77 14.99
CA ASN A 245 1.22 19.41 16.20
C ASN A 245 2.15 19.22 17.42
N TRP A 246 3.33 18.69 17.21
CA TRP A 246 4.27 18.38 18.28
C TRP A 246 5.45 19.37 18.34
N PRO A 247 5.81 19.88 19.51
CA PRO A 247 6.97 20.79 19.67
C PRO A 247 8.32 20.15 19.30
N ASP A 248 8.41 18.82 19.37
CA ASP A 248 9.63 18.03 19.10
C ASP A 248 9.51 17.19 17.83
N TYR A 249 9.16 17.84 16.75
CA TYR A 249 9.01 17.21 15.41
C TYR A 249 10.30 16.56 14.85
N THR A 250 11.41 16.71 15.56
CA THR A 250 12.70 16.13 15.16
C THR A 250 12.69 14.60 15.08
N TYR A 251 11.82 13.92 15.80
CA TYR A 251 11.75 12.45 15.81
C TYR A 251 11.05 11.84 14.58
N GLY A 252 10.14 12.54 13.94
CA GLY A 252 9.50 12.08 12.72
C GLY A 252 10.41 12.16 11.51
N LYS A 253 11.39 13.07 11.53
CA LYS A 253 12.29 13.33 10.42
C LYS A 253 13.28 12.17 10.19
N ASP A 254 13.73 11.55 11.26
CA ASP A 254 14.72 10.46 11.20
C ASP A 254 14.10 9.09 10.85
N ARG A 255 12.78 9.03 10.63
CA ARG A 255 12.05 7.80 10.29
C ARG A 255 11.24 7.87 8.99
N LEU A 256 11.27 9.00 8.32
CA LEU A 256 10.63 9.20 7.02
C LEU A 256 11.65 9.13 5.85
N ASP A 257 12.92 8.93 6.17
CA ASP A 257 14.00 8.65 5.21
C ASP A 257 14.16 7.10 5.05
#